data_24022dfa9b028638779d23ba3a933fbe
#
_entry.id   24022dfa9b028638779d23ba3a933fbe
#
_cell.length_a   1.000
_cell.length_b   1.000
_cell.length_c   1.000
_cell.angle_alpha   90.00
_cell.angle_beta   90.00
_cell.angle_gamma   90.00
#
_symmetry.space_group_name_H-M   'P 1'
#
loop_
_entity.id
_entity.type
_entity.pdbx_description
1 polymer ?
#
loop_
_entity_poly.entity_id
_entity_poly.type
_entity_poly.pdbx_seq_one_letter_code
_entity_poly.pdbx_strand_id
1 'polypeptide(L)'
;MNDKPGLLTIYLQLMKLRVVVLLQITAICAIVAHDLMVRSDAISGDRTWMDTLQACLVTLLGGTLAAGGSNAINMVYDRDIDPGMSRTRTRPIPNGWISPNHALAFGICTALLGSAIFIPFHWKAAFWSLFSVLFYVFVYTIWLKRRTPQNIVIGGIAGSTPPVIGWIVAASQNIPDNMNPFDLASPIPWMLFMLIFLWTPPHFWALA
;
A
#
# COMPACT_ATOMS: atom_id res chain seq x y z
N MET A 1 1.19 21.23 -27.42
CA MET A 1 0.46 19.99 -27.09
C MET A 1 1.52 18.99 -26.68
N ASN A 2 1.51 18.50 -25.44
CA ASN A 2 2.46 17.43 -25.08
C ASN A 2 2.04 16.16 -25.82
N ASP A 3 2.96 15.52 -26.50
CA ASP A 3 2.71 14.24 -27.17
C ASP A 3 2.18 13.21 -26.16
N LYS A 4 1.16 12.46 -26.56
CA LYS A 4 0.57 11.43 -25.72
C LYS A 4 1.62 10.34 -25.46
N PRO A 5 1.98 10.06 -24.20
CA PRO A 5 2.95 9.00 -23.89
C PRO A 5 2.41 7.61 -24.23
N GLY A 6 3.30 6.63 -24.34
CA GLY A 6 2.91 5.23 -24.55
C GLY A 6 1.99 4.70 -23.46
N LEU A 7 1.16 3.71 -23.77
CA LEU A 7 0.17 3.14 -22.85
C LEU A 7 0.78 2.70 -21.51
N LEU A 8 1.91 2.00 -21.55
CA LEU A 8 2.61 1.57 -20.34
C LEU A 8 2.93 2.75 -19.42
N THR A 9 3.46 3.85 -19.99
CA THR A 9 3.78 5.06 -19.23
C THR A 9 2.55 5.67 -18.57
N ILE A 10 1.39 5.67 -19.25
CA ILE A 10 0.12 6.16 -18.70
C ILE A 10 -0.28 5.35 -17.46
N TYR A 11 -0.25 4.00 -17.54
CA TYR A 11 -0.60 3.15 -16.40
C TYR A 11 0.39 3.27 -15.23
N LEU A 12 1.69 3.36 -15.49
CA LEU A 12 2.70 3.58 -14.47
C LEU A 12 2.51 4.94 -13.76
N GLN A 13 2.12 5.98 -14.51
CA GLN A 13 1.78 7.28 -13.93
C GLN A 13 0.51 7.22 -13.07
N LEU A 14 -0.52 6.45 -13.47
CA LEU A 14 -1.71 6.23 -12.64
C LEU A 14 -1.35 5.58 -11.30
N MET A 15 -0.47 4.59 -11.32
CA MET A 15 -0.04 3.85 -10.12
C MET A 15 0.85 4.66 -9.17
N LYS A 16 1.43 5.79 -9.60
CA LYS A 16 2.35 6.64 -8.79
C LYS A 16 3.48 5.82 -8.15
N LEU A 17 4.25 5.08 -8.93
CA LEU A 17 5.25 4.12 -8.44
C LEU A 17 6.23 4.68 -7.41
N ARG A 18 6.57 5.98 -7.46
CA ARG A 18 7.46 6.59 -6.44
C ARG A 18 6.93 6.46 -5.02
N VAL A 19 5.62 6.59 -4.83
CA VAL A 19 4.98 6.40 -3.52
C VAL A 19 4.93 4.92 -3.17
N VAL A 20 4.59 4.07 -4.16
CA VAL A 20 4.51 2.62 -3.97
C VAL A 20 5.85 2.04 -3.52
N VAL A 21 6.98 2.47 -4.10
CA VAL A 21 8.33 2.01 -3.71
C VAL A 21 8.60 2.23 -2.23
N LEU A 22 8.23 3.39 -1.67
CA LEU A 22 8.42 3.66 -0.23
C LEU A 22 7.61 2.69 0.65
N LEU A 23 6.37 2.39 0.27
CA LEU A 23 5.53 1.42 0.97
C LEU A 23 6.14 0.01 0.90
N GLN A 24 6.66 -0.38 -0.27
CA GLN A 24 7.30 -1.68 -0.46
C GLN A 24 8.58 -1.84 0.38
N ILE A 25 9.40 -0.79 0.50
CA ILE A 25 10.59 -0.84 1.34
C ILE A 25 10.20 -1.19 2.78
N THR A 26 9.18 -0.55 3.35
CA THR A 26 8.76 -0.84 4.74
C THR A 26 8.22 -2.26 4.90
N ALA A 27 7.48 -2.77 3.92
CA ALA A 27 6.99 -4.15 3.93
C ALA A 27 8.13 -5.17 3.82
N ILE A 28 9.09 -4.96 2.91
CA ILE A 28 10.28 -5.81 2.76
C ILE A 28 11.14 -5.79 4.02
N CYS A 29 11.36 -4.61 4.63
CA CYS A 29 12.08 -4.52 5.89
C CYS A 29 11.41 -5.37 7.00
N ALA A 30 10.07 -5.40 7.06
CA ALA A 30 9.35 -6.21 8.03
C ALA A 30 9.53 -7.72 7.76
N ILE A 31 9.53 -8.17 6.50
CA ILE A 31 9.82 -9.55 6.11
C ILE A 31 11.24 -9.95 6.55
N VAL A 32 12.22 -9.12 6.17
CA VAL A 32 13.62 -9.38 6.49
C VAL A 32 13.85 -9.39 8.01
N ALA A 33 13.25 -8.45 8.74
CA ALA A 33 13.34 -8.40 10.19
C ALA A 33 12.78 -9.68 10.83
N HIS A 34 11.57 -10.12 10.42
CA HIS A 34 10.99 -11.38 10.87
C HIS A 34 11.94 -12.55 10.64
N ASP A 35 12.43 -12.72 9.42
CA ASP A 35 13.23 -13.88 9.05
C ASP A 35 14.63 -13.87 9.69
N LEU A 36 15.22 -12.69 9.95
CA LEU A 36 16.43 -12.57 10.75
C LEU A 36 16.20 -12.95 12.22
N MET A 37 15.05 -12.60 12.79
CA MET A 37 14.68 -12.98 14.16
C MET A 37 14.48 -14.50 14.29
N VAL A 38 13.87 -15.15 13.28
CA VAL A 38 13.76 -16.62 13.24
C VAL A 38 15.16 -17.25 13.18
N ARG A 39 16.05 -16.77 12.31
CA ARG A 39 17.40 -17.32 12.16
C ARG A 39 18.33 -17.08 13.35
N SER A 40 18.05 -16.08 14.16
CA SER A 40 18.77 -15.81 15.41
C SER A 40 18.14 -16.46 16.64
N ASP A 41 17.16 -17.34 16.46
CA ASP A 41 16.38 -17.99 17.52
C ASP A 41 15.65 -17.01 18.47
N ALA A 42 15.47 -15.76 18.05
CA ALA A 42 14.74 -14.76 18.81
C ALA A 42 13.22 -15.00 18.80
N ILE A 43 12.71 -15.61 17.73
CA ILE A 43 11.34 -16.08 17.59
C ILE A 43 11.33 -17.48 16.99
N SER A 44 10.32 -18.28 17.35
CA SER A 44 10.17 -19.65 16.86
C SER A 44 9.80 -19.64 15.36
N GLY A 45 10.34 -20.60 14.63
CA GLY A 45 10.04 -20.81 13.21
C GLY A 45 11.18 -21.52 12.49
N ASP A 46 10.92 -21.91 11.26
CA ASP A 46 11.91 -22.42 10.32
C ASP A 46 11.71 -21.70 8.98
N ARG A 47 12.74 -20.93 8.57
CA ARG A 47 12.68 -20.09 7.38
C ARG A 47 13.96 -20.16 6.59
N THR A 48 13.84 -20.59 5.35
CA THR A 48 14.96 -20.59 4.39
C THR A 48 15.07 -19.23 3.68
N TRP A 49 16.19 -19.01 2.99
CA TRP A 49 16.36 -17.83 2.13
C TRP A 49 15.38 -17.83 0.95
N MET A 50 14.93 -19.00 0.53
CA MET A 50 13.93 -19.13 -0.55
C MET A 50 12.56 -18.65 -0.07
N ASP A 51 12.18 -18.95 1.16
CA ASP A 51 10.94 -18.45 1.76
C ASP A 51 10.95 -16.92 1.89
N THR A 52 12.09 -16.35 2.30
CA THR A 52 12.28 -14.90 2.33
C THR A 52 12.10 -14.27 0.94
N LEU A 53 12.74 -14.85 -0.07
CA LEU A 53 12.65 -14.38 -1.45
C LEU A 53 11.20 -14.46 -1.96
N GLN A 54 10.53 -15.58 -1.73
CA GLN A 54 9.13 -15.77 -2.12
C GLN A 54 8.22 -14.73 -1.44
N ALA A 55 8.36 -14.53 -0.13
CA ALA A 55 7.61 -13.52 0.62
C ALA A 55 7.82 -12.10 0.06
N CYS A 56 9.07 -11.75 -0.25
CA CYS A 56 9.42 -10.47 -0.87
C CYS A 56 8.78 -10.31 -2.25
N LEU A 57 8.88 -11.31 -3.13
CA LEU A 57 8.32 -11.24 -4.50
C LEU A 57 6.80 -11.11 -4.48
N VAL A 58 6.12 -11.88 -3.64
CA VAL A 58 4.66 -11.81 -3.48
C VAL A 58 4.23 -10.46 -2.93
N THR A 59 4.94 -9.96 -1.93
CA THR A 59 4.65 -8.65 -1.32
C THR A 59 4.90 -7.52 -2.32
N LEU A 60 5.98 -7.58 -3.10
CA LEU A 60 6.24 -6.63 -4.18
C LEU A 60 5.13 -6.63 -5.22
N LEU A 61 4.69 -7.80 -5.67
CA LEU A 61 3.63 -7.90 -6.67
C LEU A 61 2.28 -7.45 -6.11
N GLY A 62 1.81 -8.09 -5.03
CA GLY A 62 0.50 -7.81 -4.44
C GLY A 62 0.38 -6.38 -3.93
N GLY A 63 1.38 -5.91 -3.19
CA GLY A 63 1.40 -4.55 -2.64
C GLY A 63 1.51 -3.48 -3.73
N THR A 64 2.28 -3.72 -4.81
CA THR A 64 2.35 -2.77 -5.94
C THR A 64 1.02 -2.64 -6.66
N LEU A 65 0.32 -3.75 -6.90
CA LEU A 65 -1.00 -3.72 -7.52
C LEU A 65 -2.04 -3.06 -6.60
N ALA A 66 -2.07 -3.41 -5.32
CA ALA A 66 -3.02 -2.86 -4.36
C ALA A 66 -2.84 -1.35 -4.18
N ALA A 67 -1.61 -0.90 -3.89
CA ALA A 67 -1.30 0.52 -3.72
C ALA A 67 -1.42 1.31 -5.02
N GLY A 68 -0.96 0.74 -6.14
CA GLY A 68 -1.07 1.33 -7.47
C GLY A 68 -2.53 1.53 -7.91
N GLY A 69 -3.37 0.51 -7.68
CA GLY A 69 -4.80 0.61 -7.94
C GLY A 69 -5.48 1.69 -7.11
N SER A 70 -5.16 1.77 -5.81
CA SER A 70 -5.65 2.83 -4.91
C SER A 70 -5.26 4.22 -5.40
N ASN A 71 -4.02 4.38 -5.88
CA ASN A 71 -3.54 5.64 -6.44
C ASN A 71 -4.26 6.03 -7.74
N ALA A 72 -4.61 5.06 -8.59
CA ALA A 72 -5.40 5.30 -9.80
C ALA A 72 -6.81 5.80 -9.43
N ILE A 73 -7.47 5.16 -8.47
CA ILE A 73 -8.79 5.60 -7.96
C ILE A 73 -8.69 7.02 -7.38
N ASN A 74 -7.66 7.30 -6.56
CA ASN A 74 -7.43 8.64 -6.03
C ASN A 74 -7.27 9.69 -7.14
N MET A 75 -6.57 9.37 -8.23
CA MET A 75 -6.39 10.29 -9.36
C MET A 75 -7.72 10.55 -10.11
N VAL A 76 -8.60 9.56 -10.19
CA VAL A 76 -9.95 9.75 -10.75
C VAL A 76 -10.78 10.71 -9.89
N TYR A 77 -10.70 10.56 -8.57
CA TYR A 77 -11.41 11.42 -7.63
C TYR A 77 -10.91 12.86 -7.66
N ASP A 78 -9.60 13.06 -7.81
CA ASP A 78 -8.95 14.38 -7.81
C ASP A 78 -9.00 15.10 -9.18
N ARG A 79 -9.59 14.50 -10.22
CA ARG A 79 -9.56 15.01 -11.61
C ARG A 79 -10.07 16.45 -11.80
N ASP A 80 -10.90 16.94 -10.88
CA ASP A 80 -11.46 18.28 -10.89
C ASP A 80 -10.48 19.33 -10.33
N ILE A 81 -9.65 18.96 -9.37
CA ILE A 81 -8.67 19.85 -8.72
C ILE A 81 -7.27 19.77 -9.37
N ASP A 82 -6.92 18.65 -9.96
CA ASP A 82 -5.60 18.40 -10.55
C ASP A 82 -5.18 19.42 -11.63
N PRO A 83 -6.06 19.92 -12.52
CA PRO A 83 -5.70 20.94 -13.51
C PRO A 83 -5.24 22.27 -12.91
N GLY A 84 -5.77 22.64 -11.73
CA GLY A 84 -5.43 23.88 -11.03
C GLY A 84 -4.05 23.86 -10.33
N MET A 85 -3.39 22.71 -10.24
CA MET A 85 -2.14 22.56 -9.49
C MET A 85 -0.96 22.30 -10.45
N SER A 86 0.10 23.09 -10.36
CA SER A 86 1.30 22.97 -11.22
C SER A 86 1.90 21.56 -11.23
N ARG A 87 1.88 20.86 -10.09
CA ARG A 87 2.45 19.51 -9.91
C ARG A 87 1.59 18.40 -10.55
N THR A 88 0.29 18.60 -10.67
CA THR A 88 -0.67 17.54 -11.03
C THR A 88 -1.37 17.75 -12.37
N ARG A 89 -1.30 18.96 -12.94
CA ARG A 89 -1.89 19.29 -14.24
C ARG A 89 -1.41 18.41 -15.41
N THR A 90 -0.23 17.80 -15.28
CA THR A 90 0.37 16.91 -16.28
C THR A 90 -0.02 15.44 -16.14
N ARG A 91 -0.93 15.11 -15.20
CA ARG A 91 -1.41 13.74 -14.99
C ARG A 91 -2.23 13.23 -16.19
N PRO A 92 -2.31 11.89 -16.38
CA PRO A 92 -3.01 11.30 -17.52
C PRO A 92 -4.47 11.70 -17.70
N ILE A 93 -5.22 11.80 -16.60
CA ILE A 93 -6.67 12.11 -16.66
C ILE A 93 -6.91 13.58 -17.03
N PRO A 94 -6.29 14.59 -16.39
CA PRO A 94 -6.41 15.99 -16.81
C PRO A 94 -6.01 16.24 -18.28
N ASN A 95 -5.03 15.50 -18.79
CA ASN A 95 -4.60 15.63 -20.20
C ASN A 95 -5.45 14.83 -21.19
N GLY A 96 -6.50 14.12 -20.73
CA GLY A 96 -7.37 13.35 -21.62
C GLY A 96 -6.69 12.11 -22.22
N TRP A 97 -5.52 11.67 -21.73
CA TRP A 97 -4.80 10.50 -22.26
C TRP A 97 -5.51 9.18 -21.95
N ILE A 98 -6.30 9.16 -20.88
CA ILE A 98 -7.15 8.05 -20.48
C ILE A 98 -8.48 8.57 -19.93
N SER A 99 -9.58 7.87 -20.21
CA SER A 99 -10.87 8.24 -19.67
C SER A 99 -10.97 7.96 -18.14
N PRO A 100 -11.69 8.78 -17.38
CA PRO A 100 -11.88 8.54 -15.94
C PRO A 100 -12.49 7.17 -15.63
N ASN A 101 -13.45 6.71 -16.43
CA ASN A 101 -14.10 5.41 -16.21
C ASN A 101 -13.12 4.24 -16.42
N HIS A 102 -12.27 4.33 -17.46
CA HIS A 102 -11.23 3.31 -17.69
C HIS A 102 -10.21 3.30 -16.56
N ALA A 103 -9.72 4.48 -16.13
CA ALA A 103 -8.79 4.60 -15.02
C ALA A 103 -9.40 4.08 -13.70
N LEU A 104 -10.71 4.29 -13.47
CA LEU A 104 -11.42 3.77 -12.30
C LEU A 104 -11.52 2.24 -12.35
N ALA A 105 -11.95 1.67 -13.47
CA ALA A 105 -12.03 0.22 -13.65
C ALA A 105 -10.66 -0.44 -13.45
N PHE A 106 -9.61 0.11 -14.07
CA PHE A 106 -8.23 -0.33 -13.88
C PHE A 106 -7.84 -0.28 -12.40
N GLY A 107 -8.11 0.84 -11.71
CA GLY A 107 -7.77 1.01 -10.30
C GLY A 107 -8.47 0.00 -9.40
N ILE A 108 -9.78 -0.23 -9.59
CA ILE A 108 -10.55 -1.21 -8.81
C ILE A 108 -10.03 -2.63 -9.06
N CYS A 109 -9.89 -3.04 -10.34
CA CYS A 109 -9.43 -4.38 -10.68
C CYS A 109 -8.02 -4.66 -10.13
N THR A 110 -7.09 -3.74 -10.28
CA THR A 110 -5.71 -3.92 -9.79
C THR A 110 -5.63 -3.91 -8.28
N ALA A 111 -6.42 -3.06 -7.59
CA ALA A 111 -6.45 -3.02 -6.13
C ALA A 111 -7.00 -4.32 -5.52
N LEU A 112 -8.09 -4.85 -6.08
CA LEU A 112 -8.68 -6.11 -5.65
C LEU A 112 -7.77 -7.30 -5.96
N LEU A 113 -7.21 -7.36 -7.17
CA LEU A 113 -6.25 -8.41 -7.56
C LEU A 113 -5.02 -8.38 -6.66
N GLY A 114 -4.45 -7.18 -6.39
CA GLY A 114 -3.29 -7.04 -5.52
C GLY A 114 -3.56 -7.53 -4.10
N SER A 115 -4.74 -7.25 -3.54
CA SER A 115 -5.13 -7.77 -2.23
C SER A 115 -5.38 -9.27 -2.24
N ALA A 116 -5.97 -9.81 -3.32
CA ALA A 116 -6.25 -11.24 -3.45
C ALA A 116 -4.99 -12.11 -3.57
N ILE A 117 -3.89 -11.57 -4.09
CA ILE A 117 -2.59 -12.26 -4.17
C ILE A 117 -2.09 -12.75 -2.80
N PHE A 118 -2.49 -12.11 -1.71
CA PHE A 118 -2.10 -12.50 -0.36
C PHE A 118 -2.91 -13.67 0.22
N ILE A 119 -4.08 -14.02 -0.35
CA ILE A 119 -4.96 -15.07 0.18
C ILE A 119 -4.24 -16.42 0.37
N PRO A 120 -3.42 -16.92 -0.60
CA PRO A 120 -2.75 -18.21 -0.46
C PRO A 120 -1.71 -18.26 0.67
N PHE A 121 -1.24 -17.11 1.15
CA PHE A 121 -0.27 -17.02 2.25
C PHE A 121 -0.98 -16.99 3.60
N HIS A 122 -1.83 -16.00 3.79
CA HIS A 122 -2.71 -15.93 4.95
C HIS A 122 -3.84 -14.91 4.68
N TRP A 123 -5.08 -15.26 5.00
CA TRP A 123 -6.24 -14.39 4.79
C TRP A 123 -6.11 -13.03 5.50
N LYS A 124 -5.41 -12.95 6.65
CA LYS A 124 -5.17 -11.68 7.37
C LYS A 124 -4.30 -10.72 6.57
N ALA A 125 -3.34 -11.21 5.76
CA ALA A 125 -2.57 -10.35 4.86
C ALA A 125 -3.45 -9.73 3.77
N ALA A 126 -4.34 -10.52 3.17
CA ALA A 126 -5.33 -10.04 2.21
C ALA A 126 -6.30 -9.04 2.86
N PHE A 127 -6.77 -9.34 4.08
CA PHE A 127 -7.63 -8.43 4.85
C PHE A 127 -6.95 -7.07 5.09
N TRP A 128 -5.72 -7.05 5.59
CA TRP A 128 -5.00 -5.80 5.87
C TRP A 128 -4.64 -5.03 4.60
N SER A 129 -4.35 -5.74 3.49
CA SER A 129 -4.18 -5.11 2.18
C SER A 129 -5.46 -4.45 1.69
N LEU A 130 -6.58 -5.15 1.72
CA LEU A 130 -7.89 -4.61 1.33
C LEU A 130 -8.33 -3.48 2.27
N PHE A 131 -8.14 -3.64 3.59
CA PHE A 131 -8.40 -2.58 4.57
C PHE A 131 -7.64 -1.31 4.21
N SER A 132 -6.34 -1.42 3.91
CA SER A 132 -5.51 -0.28 3.51
C SER A 132 -6.05 0.42 2.26
N VAL A 133 -6.44 -0.36 1.23
CA VAL A 133 -7.07 0.17 0.00
C VAL A 133 -8.35 0.92 0.32
N LEU A 134 -9.27 0.31 1.06
CA LEU A 134 -10.56 0.90 1.41
C LEU A 134 -10.39 2.14 2.29
N PHE A 135 -9.50 2.09 3.28
CA PHE A 135 -9.20 3.22 4.14
C PHE A 135 -8.62 4.40 3.35
N TYR A 136 -7.66 4.13 2.46
CA TYR A 136 -7.06 5.16 1.60
C TYR A 136 -8.08 5.77 0.64
N VAL A 137 -8.95 4.96 0.03
CA VAL A 137 -9.95 5.45 -0.92
C VAL A 137 -11.09 6.18 -0.21
N PHE A 138 -11.76 5.53 0.73
CA PHE A 138 -12.98 6.07 1.33
C PHE A 138 -12.69 7.10 2.42
N VAL A 139 -11.80 6.78 3.35
CA VAL A 139 -11.53 7.66 4.50
C VAL A 139 -10.61 8.81 4.08
N TYR A 140 -9.42 8.51 3.55
CA TYR A 140 -8.46 9.55 3.20
C TYR A 140 -8.91 10.35 1.97
N THR A 141 -9.16 9.70 0.82
CA THR A 141 -9.38 10.40 -0.47
C THR A 141 -10.76 11.05 -0.53
N ILE A 142 -11.82 10.30 -0.23
CA ILE A 142 -13.20 10.78 -0.42
C ILE A 142 -13.64 11.64 0.75
N TRP A 143 -13.40 11.19 1.98
CA TRP A 143 -13.96 11.85 3.16
C TRP A 143 -13.08 12.99 3.68
N LEU A 144 -11.82 12.73 4.05
CA LEU A 144 -11.00 13.67 4.82
C LEU A 144 -10.27 14.70 3.95
N LYS A 145 -9.77 14.31 2.78
CA LYS A 145 -8.85 15.12 1.97
C LYS A 145 -9.34 16.52 1.66
N ARG A 146 -10.64 16.68 1.47
CA ARG A 146 -11.28 17.98 1.13
C ARG A 146 -11.94 18.67 2.33
N ARG A 147 -11.88 18.09 3.54
CA ARG A 147 -12.61 18.58 4.70
C ARG A 147 -11.74 19.04 5.85
N THR A 148 -10.55 18.45 6.00
CA THR A 148 -9.71 18.75 7.16
C THR A 148 -8.23 18.62 6.86
N PRO A 149 -7.36 19.49 7.43
CA PRO A 149 -5.91 19.32 7.34
C PRO A 149 -5.40 18.08 8.09
N GLN A 150 -6.21 17.51 9.00
CA GLN A 150 -5.88 16.26 9.71
C GLN A 150 -5.92 15.03 8.80
N ASN A 151 -6.29 15.19 7.53
CA ASN A 151 -6.31 14.09 6.56
C ASN A 151 -4.96 13.36 6.46
N ILE A 152 -3.85 14.09 6.63
CA ILE A 152 -2.48 13.53 6.58
C ILE A 152 -2.25 12.61 7.78
N VAL A 153 -2.62 13.06 8.99
CA VAL A 153 -2.45 12.29 10.22
C VAL A 153 -3.28 11.01 10.17
N ILE A 154 -4.60 11.15 9.95
CA ILE A 154 -5.51 10.00 9.91
C ILE A 154 -5.21 9.11 8.70
N GLY A 155 -4.93 9.70 7.54
CA GLY A 155 -4.55 8.98 6.32
C GLY A 155 -3.27 8.16 6.45
N GLY A 156 -2.39 8.54 7.38
CA GLY A 156 -1.17 7.81 7.74
C GLY A 156 -1.42 6.35 8.12
N ILE A 157 -2.63 6.01 8.61
CA ILE A 157 -3.03 4.64 8.92
C ILE A 157 -2.84 3.72 7.70
N ALA A 158 -3.30 4.14 6.51
CA ALA A 158 -3.12 3.33 5.29
C ALA A 158 -1.64 3.14 4.94
N GLY A 159 -0.82 4.18 5.12
CA GLY A 159 0.63 4.13 4.88
C GLY A 159 1.40 3.29 5.90
N SER A 160 0.80 2.97 7.04
CA SER A 160 1.42 2.21 8.13
C SER A 160 1.10 0.71 8.07
N THR A 161 0.19 0.27 7.20
CA THR A 161 -0.17 -1.15 7.06
C THR A 161 0.86 -2.02 6.31
N PRO A 162 1.71 -1.52 5.37
CA PRO A 162 2.64 -2.37 4.63
C PRO A 162 3.56 -3.24 5.49
N PRO A 163 4.19 -2.76 6.57
CA PRO A 163 4.99 -3.63 7.44
C PRO A 163 4.17 -4.71 8.13
N VAL A 164 2.89 -4.45 8.46
CA VAL A 164 1.99 -5.48 9.01
C VAL A 164 1.74 -6.58 7.98
N ILE A 165 1.45 -6.20 6.73
CA ILE A 165 1.23 -7.15 5.63
C ILE A 165 2.49 -7.99 5.38
N GLY A 166 3.66 -7.34 5.27
CA GLY A 166 4.94 -8.02 5.09
C GLY A 166 5.23 -9.01 6.20
N TRP A 167 5.03 -8.62 7.46
CA TRP A 167 5.18 -9.52 8.62
C TRP A 167 4.26 -10.72 8.53
N ILE A 168 2.96 -10.52 8.21
CA ILE A 168 1.99 -11.61 8.10
C ILE A 168 2.41 -12.60 7.01
N VAL A 169 2.88 -12.13 5.86
CA VAL A 169 3.36 -13.00 4.77
C VAL A 169 4.57 -13.82 5.20
N ALA A 170 5.52 -13.21 5.91
CA ALA A 170 6.69 -13.91 6.45
C ALA A 170 6.30 -14.93 7.55
N ALA A 171 5.44 -14.54 8.47
CA ALA A 171 5.00 -15.35 9.62
C ALA A 171 3.81 -16.27 9.32
N SER A 172 3.43 -16.45 8.07
CA SER A 172 2.15 -17.07 7.67
C SER A 172 1.87 -18.44 8.30
N GLN A 173 2.89 -19.24 8.58
CA GLN A 173 2.76 -20.55 9.22
C GLN A 173 2.56 -20.47 10.75
N ASN A 174 2.94 -19.35 11.38
CA ASN A 174 2.93 -19.17 12.83
C ASN A 174 1.80 -18.25 13.30
N ILE A 175 1.05 -17.65 12.39
CA ILE A 175 -0.09 -16.77 12.72
C ILE A 175 -1.31 -17.63 13.01
N PRO A 176 -2.03 -17.40 14.14
CA PRO A 176 -3.23 -18.15 14.46
C PRO A 176 -4.29 -18.05 13.37
N ASP A 177 -4.81 -19.18 12.93
CA ASP A 177 -5.92 -19.25 11.97
C ASP A 177 -7.27 -19.08 12.68
N ASN A 178 -7.44 -17.94 13.33
CA ASN A 178 -8.68 -17.52 13.96
C ASN A 178 -9.25 -16.29 13.24
N MET A 179 -10.53 -16.00 13.48
CA MET A 179 -11.26 -14.90 12.82
C MET A 179 -10.86 -13.50 13.30
N ASN A 180 -9.95 -13.37 14.28
CA ASN A 180 -9.47 -12.08 14.75
C ASN A 180 -8.32 -11.56 13.87
N PRO A 181 -8.52 -10.52 13.03
CA PRO A 181 -7.48 -10.00 12.14
C PRO A 181 -6.35 -9.28 12.88
N PHE A 182 -6.54 -8.94 14.16
CA PHE A 182 -5.56 -8.27 15.00
C PHE A 182 -4.64 -9.24 15.75
N ASP A 183 -4.98 -10.50 15.83
CA ASP A 183 -4.16 -11.53 16.46
C ASP A 183 -3.10 -12.03 15.46
N LEU A 184 -1.89 -11.50 15.58
CA LEU A 184 -0.74 -11.79 14.75
C LEU A 184 0.35 -12.60 15.48
N ALA A 185 0.02 -13.19 16.62
CA ALA A 185 0.93 -13.95 17.49
C ALA A 185 2.16 -13.15 17.99
N SER A 186 2.28 -11.89 17.64
CA SER A 186 3.43 -11.05 17.98
C SER A 186 3.01 -9.58 18.07
N PRO A 187 3.55 -8.79 19.01
CA PRO A 187 3.33 -7.35 19.07
C PRO A 187 4.16 -6.58 18.01
N ILE A 188 5.19 -7.19 17.42
CA ILE A 188 6.18 -6.53 16.57
C ILE A 188 5.54 -5.87 15.35
N PRO A 189 4.65 -6.52 14.57
CA PRO A 189 4.02 -5.85 13.43
C PRO A 189 3.23 -4.60 13.83
N TRP A 190 2.63 -4.59 15.03
CA TRP A 190 1.94 -3.42 15.57
C TRP A 190 2.90 -2.32 16.01
N MET A 191 4.06 -2.67 16.54
CA MET A 191 5.13 -1.70 16.86
C MET A 191 5.66 -1.05 15.57
N LEU A 192 5.87 -1.82 14.50
CA LEU A 192 6.26 -1.30 13.19
C LEU A 192 5.17 -0.39 12.60
N PHE A 193 3.91 -0.79 12.70
CA PHE A 193 2.78 0.05 12.31
C PHE A 193 2.81 1.39 13.06
N MET A 194 2.91 1.35 14.39
CA MET A 194 2.94 2.55 15.22
C MET A 194 4.14 3.44 14.93
N LEU A 195 5.30 2.84 14.67
CA LEU A 195 6.52 3.60 14.28
C LEU A 195 6.27 4.42 13.02
N ILE A 196 5.74 3.81 11.96
CA ILE A 196 5.45 4.52 10.69
C ILE A 196 4.32 5.53 10.88
N PHE A 197 3.28 5.16 11.64
CA PHE A 197 2.14 6.03 11.89
C PHE A 197 2.56 7.30 12.65
N LEU A 198 3.34 7.18 13.72
CA LEU A 198 3.80 8.31 14.51
C LEU A 198 4.86 9.15 13.77
N TRP A 199 5.64 8.54 12.88
CA TRP A 199 6.59 9.24 12.02
C TRP A 199 5.89 10.12 10.96
N THR A 200 4.73 9.70 10.47
CA THR A 200 4.05 10.35 9.33
C THR A 200 3.72 11.83 9.57
N PRO A 201 3.08 12.25 10.70
CA PRO A 201 2.76 13.66 10.94
C PRO A 201 3.99 14.59 10.97
N PRO A 202 5.03 14.34 11.78
CA PRO A 202 6.19 15.24 11.82
C PRO A 202 6.94 15.29 10.48
N HIS A 203 7.00 14.18 9.73
CA HIS A 203 7.61 14.16 8.41
C HIS A 203 6.88 15.09 7.42
N PHE A 204 5.56 15.05 7.38
CA PHE A 204 4.80 15.92 6.49
C PHE A 204 4.80 17.38 6.94
N TRP A 205 4.75 17.66 8.24
CA TRP A 205 4.80 19.02 8.76
C TRP A 205 6.16 19.68 8.54
N ALA A 206 7.23 18.90 8.53
CA ALA A 206 8.57 19.41 8.21
C ALA A 206 8.74 19.78 6.72
N LEU A 207 7.85 19.31 5.83
CA LEU A 207 7.88 19.61 4.39
C LEU A 207 6.87 20.70 3.98
N ALA A 208 6.04 21.18 4.90
CA ALA A 208 5.06 22.23 4.66
C ALA A 208 5.63 23.62 4.94
#